data_58648cf5267ea825a6a32236d4067c0d
#
_entry.id   58648cf5267ea825a6a32236d4067c0d
#
_cell.length_a   1.000
_cell.length_b   1.000
_cell.length_c   1.000
_cell.angle_alpha   90.00
_cell.angle_beta   90.00
_cell.angle_gamma   90.00
#
_symmetry.space_group_name_H-M   'P 1'
#
loop_
_entity.id
_entity.type
_entity.pdbx_description
1 polymer ?
#
loop_
_entity_poly.entity_id
_entity_poly.type
_entity_poly.pdbx_seq_one_letter_code
_entity_poly.pdbx_strand_id
1 'polypeptide(L)'
;RAIQNLTHKLIEEFIVVALVCAIFLWHVRSALVAVITLPLGLALAFIAMHFQGLNANIMSLGGIAIAVGAMVDAAIVMIENAHKHIEAWEEAHPGADLAGAERWKVITEAAVEVGPALFMSLLIITLSFIPIFTLEGQEGRLFGPLAWTKTWSMAASAFLAVVLVPVLMGLWIRGKIPPEDKNPLNRWLVRLYQPLLMGVLRRPKTTLFAALLVLIGGLYPVEKLGGEFLPQIAEG
;
A
#
# COMPACT_ATOMS: atom_id res chain seq x y z
N ARG A 1 -4.94 19.27 21.85
CA ARG A 1 -3.54 19.19 21.36
C ARG A 1 -3.25 17.84 20.69
N ALA A 2 -3.55 16.67 21.32
CA ALA A 2 -3.30 15.36 20.69
C ALA A 2 -4.06 15.17 19.37
N ILE A 3 -5.35 15.50 19.30
CA ILE A 3 -6.17 15.40 18.09
C ILE A 3 -5.65 16.35 17.00
N GLN A 4 -5.24 17.58 17.35
CA GLN A 4 -4.69 18.51 16.36
C GLN A 4 -3.37 18.03 15.78
N ASN A 5 -2.45 17.55 16.60
CA ASN A 5 -1.20 16.96 16.12
C ASN A 5 -1.43 15.75 15.21
N LEU A 6 -2.47 14.97 15.51
CA LEU A 6 -2.90 13.87 14.69
C LEU A 6 -3.38 14.33 13.31
N THR A 7 -4.34 15.24 13.29
CA THR A 7 -4.88 15.75 12.03
C THR A 7 -3.77 16.32 11.15
N HIS A 8 -2.80 17.02 11.74
CA HIS A 8 -1.63 17.50 11.02
C HIS A 8 -0.80 16.35 10.43
N LYS A 9 -0.54 15.29 11.20
CA LYS A 9 0.22 14.13 10.72
C LYS A 9 -0.50 13.36 9.61
N LEU A 10 -1.80 13.16 9.72
CA LEU A 10 -2.58 12.53 8.65
C LEU A 10 -2.61 13.37 7.37
N ILE A 11 -2.71 14.70 7.48
CA ILE A 11 -2.66 15.61 6.33
C ILE A 11 -1.25 15.58 5.70
N GLU A 12 -0.21 15.63 6.51
CA GLU A 12 1.18 15.54 6.04
C GLU A 12 1.41 14.23 5.27
N GLU A 13 1.02 13.10 5.85
CA GLU A 13 1.11 11.79 5.23
C GLU A 13 0.31 11.72 3.92
N PHE A 14 -0.91 12.22 3.91
CA PHE A 14 -1.74 12.29 2.73
C PHE A 14 -1.11 13.14 1.60
N ILE A 15 -0.52 14.29 1.93
CA ILE A 15 0.15 15.16 0.95
C ILE A 15 1.38 14.45 0.37
N VAL A 16 2.20 13.81 1.22
CA VAL A 16 3.39 13.08 0.78
C VAL A 16 3.00 11.94 -0.15
N VAL A 17 2.01 11.15 0.22
CA VAL A 17 1.51 10.06 -0.61
C VAL A 17 0.95 10.57 -1.94
N ALA A 18 0.14 11.62 -1.92
CA ALA A 18 -0.41 12.22 -3.13
C ALA A 18 0.69 12.71 -4.08
N LEU A 19 1.73 13.34 -3.53
CA LEU A 19 2.87 13.81 -4.30
C LEU A 19 3.67 12.64 -4.90
N VAL A 20 3.95 11.62 -4.12
CA VAL A 20 4.63 10.40 -4.59
C VAL A 20 3.83 9.73 -5.71
N CYS A 21 2.51 9.52 -5.51
CA CYS A 21 1.65 8.95 -6.54
C CYS A 21 1.66 9.80 -7.83
N ALA A 22 1.59 11.12 -7.72
CA ALA A 22 1.61 12.02 -8.87
C ALA A 22 2.93 11.94 -9.65
N ILE A 23 4.06 11.83 -8.94
CA ILE A 23 5.39 11.73 -9.55
C ILE A 23 5.58 10.37 -10.26
N PHE A 24 5.19 9.27 -9.59
CA PHE A 24 5.41 7.93 -10.13
C PHE A 24 4.44 7.59 -11.27
N LEU A 25 3.16 7.85 -11.10
CA LEU A 25 2.15 7.57 -12.13
C LEU A 25 2.24 8.53 -13.32
N TRP A 26 2.89 9.69 -13.16
CA TRP A 26 3.05 10.72 -14.21
C TRP A 26 1.75 11.08 -14.95
N HIS A 27 0.61 10.72 -14.36
CA HIS A 27 -0.74 10.98 -14.87
C HIS A 27 -1.66 11.40 -13.72
N VAL A 28 -2.01 12.69 -13.69
CA VAL A 28 -2.74 13.31 -12.57
C VAL A 28 -4.08 12.62 -12.27
N ARG A 29 -4.80 12.19 -13.30
CA ARG A 29 -6.11 11.53 -13.12
C ARG A 29 -5.98 10.17 -12.46
N SER A 30 -4.92 9.42 -12.78
CA SER A 30 -4.62 8.14 -12.14
C SER A 30 -4.16 8.34 -10.70
N ALA A 31 -3.32 9.34 -10.45
CA ALA A 31 -2.92 9.70 -9.09
C ALA A 31 -4.13 10.09 -8.23
N LEU A 32 -5.11 10.80 -8.78
CA LEU A 32 -6.35 11.14 -8.08
C LEU A 32 -7.15 9.90 -7.67
N VAL A 33 -7.17 8.83 -8.48
CA VAL A 33 -7.82 7.57 -8.10
C VAL A 33 -7.18 7.01 -6.83
N ALA A 34 -5.84 6.88 -6.80
CA ALA A 34 -5.12 6.39 -5.63
C ALA A 34 -5.32 7.29 -4.40
N VAL A 35 -5.26 8.61 -4.59
CA VAL A 35 -5.39 9.60 -3.51
C VAL A 35 -6.78 9.59 -2.89
N ILE A 36 -7.85 9.42 -3.68
CA ILE A 36 -9.23 9.42 -3.17
C ILE A 36 -9.59 8.12 -2.45
N THR A 37 -8.97 7.00 -2.81
CA THR A 37 -9.23 5.74 -2.10
C THR A 37 -8.78 5.77 -0.65
N LEU A 38 -7.77 6.60 -0.30
CA LEU A 38 -7.26 6.73 1.05
C LEU A 38 -8.30 7.27 2.04
N PRO A 39 -8.84 8.48 1.86
CA PRO A 39 -9.81 9.03 2.81
C PRO A 39 -11.09 8.18 2.88
N LEU A 40 -11.49 7.54 1.78
CA LEU A 40 -12.63 6.63 1.77
C LEU A 40 -12.35 5.36 2.57
N GLY A 41 -11.17 4.78 2.44
CA GLY A 41 -10.76 3.61 3.21
C GLY A 41 -10.68 3.92 4.71
N LEU A 42 -10.11 5.07 5.07
CA LEU A 42 -10.07 5.52 6.46
C LEU A 42 -11.48 5.80 7.01
N ALA A 43 -12.35 6.42 6.23
CA ALA A 43 -13.74 6.66 6.62
C ALA A 43 -14.48 5.35 6.90
N LEU A 44 -14.32 4.33 6.05
CA LEU A 44 -14.89 3.00 6.26
C LEU A 44 -14.32 2.34 7.53
N ALA A 45 -13.02 2.46 7.77
CA ALA A 45 -12.39 1.95 8.98
C ALA A 45 -12.94 2.65 10.24
N PHE A 46 -13.09 3.97 10.22
CA PHE A 46 -13.70 4.71 11.34
C PHE A 46 -15.16 4.35 11.57
N ILE A 47 -15.92 4.13 10.51
CA ILE A 47 -17.31 3.65 10.62
C ILE A 47 -17.32 2.29 11.32
N ALA A 48 -16.48 1.33 10.90
CA ALA A 48 -16.39 0.02 11.52
C ALA A 48 -15.99 0.10 13.01
N MET A 49 -14.99 0.94 13.32
CA MET A 49 -14.57 1.19 14.71
C MET A 49 -15.68 1.80 15.56
N HIS A 50 -16.44 2.75 15.00
CA HIS A 50 -17.57 3.37 15.70
C HIS A 50 -18.64 2.33 16.10
N PHE A 51 -19.00 1.44 15.19
CA PHE A 51 -19.96 0.34 15.49
C PHE A 51 -19.44 -0.65 16.54
N GLN A 52 -18.13 -0.78 16.68
CA GLN A 52 -17.51 -1.61 17.72
C GLN A 52 -17.29 -0.88 19.05
N GLY A 53 -17.63 0.42 19.13
CA GLY A 53 -17.37 1.24 20.33
C GLY A 53 -15.89 1.49 20.61
N LEU A 54 -15.03 1.38 19.60
CA LEU A 54 -13.60 1.63 19.72
C LEU A 54 -13.30 3.12 19.62
N ASN A 55 -12.59 3.63 20.63
CA ASN A 55 -12.16 5.02 20.64
C ASN A 55 -10.85 5.21 19.86
N ALA A 56 -10.77 6.26 19.06
CA ALA A 56 -9.53 6.68 18.43
C ALA A 56 -8.56 7.23 19.50
N ASN A 57 -7.42 6.58 19.67
CA ASN A 57 -6.34 6.99 20.55
C ASN A 57 -5.02 7.03 19.79
N ILE A 58 -3.92 7.38 20.44
CA ILE A 58 -2.60 7.48 19.81
C ILE A 58 -2.19 6.14 19.15
N MET A 59 -2.53 5.00 19.75
CA MET A 59 -2.23 3.68 19.18
C MET A 59 -3.08 3.37 17.94
N SER A 60 -4.36 3.75 17.95
CA SER A 60 -5.22 3.65 16.77
C SER A 60 -4.65 4.41 15.58
N LEU A 61 -3.99 5.54 15.85
CA LEU A 61 -3.36 6.37 14.83
C LEU A 61 -2.11 5.73 14.25
N GLY A 62 -1.31 5.07 15.09
CA GLY A 62 -0.22 4.23 14.63
C GLY A 62 -0.72 3.12 13.69
N GLY A 63 -1.88 2.52 14.01
CA GLY A 63 -2.56 1.55 13.16
C GLY A 63 -2.96 2.10 11.78
N ILE A 64 -3.47 3.34 11.74
CA ILE A 64 -3.80 4.05 10.50
C ILE A 64 -2.54 4.31 9.69
N ALA A 65 -1.50 4.88 10.28
CA ALA A 65 -0.24 5.19 9.60
C ALA A 65 0.37 3.94 8.92
N ILE A 66 0.35 2.80 9.61
CA ILE A 66 0.80 1.52 9.04
C ILE A 66 -0.12 1.06 7.88
N ALA A 67 -1.42 1.29 8.01
CA ALA A 67 -2.38 0.84 7.01
C ALA A 67 -2.35 1.69 5.74
N VAL A 68 -2.12 3.00 5.84
CA VAL A 68 -2.11 3.94 4.70
C VAL A 68 -1.14 3.50 3.61
N GLY A 69 0.07 3.08 3.96
CA GLY A 69 1.04 2.57 3.00
C GLY A 69 0.51 1.39 2.19
N ALA A 70 -0.03 0.37 2.86
CA ALA A 70 -0.58 -0.80 2.20
C ALA A 70 -1.86 -0.52 1.39
N MET A 71 -2.67 0.46 1.83
CA MET A 71 -3.87 0.89 1.11
C MET A 71 -3.52 1.53 -0.22
N VAL A 72 -2.50 2.40 -0.23
CA VAL A 72 -2.01 3.06 -1.45
C VAL A 72 -1.41 2.07 -2.41
N ASP A 73 -0.61 1.14 -1.92
CA ASP A 73 0.06 0.13 -2.73
C ASP A 73 -0.94 -0.69 -3.55
N ALA A 74 -2.03 -1.15 -2.93
CA ALA A 74 -3.08 -1.88 -3.62
C ALA A 74 -3.72 -1.06 -4.77
N ALA A 75 -3.98 0.22 -4.53
CA ALA A 75 -4.53 1.10 -5.56
C ALA A 75 -3.52 1.36 -6.70
N ILE A 76 -2.25 1.59 -6.37
CA ILE A 76 -1.18 1.83 -7.35
C ILE A 76 -0.99 0.63 -8.26
N VAL A 77 -0.88 -0.59 -7.70
CA VAL A 77 -0.70 -1.82 -8.49
C VAL A 77 -1.86 -2.03 -9.45
N MET A 78 -3.10 -1.79 -9.00
CA MET A 78 -4.28 -1.88 -9.87
C MET A 78 -4.23 -0.87 -11.01
N ILE A 79 -3.86 0.39 -10.72
CA ILE A 79 -3.76 1.47 -11.70
C ILE A 79 -2.62 1.19 -12.70
N GLU A 80 -1.47 0.75 -12.21
CA GLU A 80 -0.31 0.40 -13.06
C GLU A 80 -0.66 -0.72 -14.05
N ASN A 81 -1.33 -1.77 -13.58
CA ASN A 81 -1.78 -2.84 -14.47
C ASN A 81 -2.79 -2.34 -15.52
N ALA A 82 -3.71 -1.47 -15.11
CA ALA A 82 -4.64 -0.84 -16.07
C ALA A 82 -3.90 0.02 -17.10
N HIS A 83 -2.85 0.75 -16.70
CA HIS A 83 -2.01 1.51 -17.64
C HIS A 83 -1.35 0.60 -18.67
N LYS A 84 -0.78 -0.53 -18.24
CA LYS A 84 -0.17 -1.53 -19.14
C LYS A 84 -1.16 -2.11 -20.15
N HIS A 85 -2.37 -2.43 -19.70
CA HIS A 85 -3.42 -2.91 -20.59
C HIS A 85 -3.89 -1.84 -21.59
N ILE A 86 -4.01 -0.60 -21.16
CA ILE A 86 -4.39 0.52 -22.04
C ILE A 86 -3.27 0.80 -23.06
N GLU A 87 -2.01 0.81 -22.63
CA GLU A 87 -0.84 0.98 -23.52
C GLU A 87 -0.78 -0.13 -24.57
N ALA A 88 -0.93 -1.38 -24.18
CA ALA A 88 -0.97 -2.52 -25.09
C ALA A 88 -2.14 -2.43 -26.09
N TRP A 89 -3.29 -1.94 -25.65
CA TRP A 89 -4.43 -1.72 -26.53
C TRP A 89 -4.15 -0.59 -27.54
N GLU A 90 -3.57 0.54 -27.10
CA GLU A 90 -3.20 1.66 -27.97
C GLU A 90 -2.15 1.25 -29.01
N GLU A 91 -1.18 0.43 -28.65
CA GLU A 91 -0.19 -0.13 -29.58
C GLU A 91 -0.84 -1.04 -30.65
N ALA A 92 -1.83 -1.83 -30.25
CA ALA A 92 -2.55 -2.71 -31.16
C ALA A 92 -3.53 -1.97 -32.08
N HIS A 93 -3.98 -0.75 -31.71
CA HIS A 93 -4.96 0.05 -32.44
C HIS A 93 -4.46 1.48 -32.70
N PRO A 94 -3.40 1.68 -33.51
CA PRO A 94 -2.81 3.00 -33.73
C PRO A 94 -3.83 4.01 -34.29
N GLY A 95 -4.05 5.11 -33.57
CA GLY A 95 -4.96 6.18 -33.99
C GLY A 95 -6.43 5.98 -33.60
N ALA A 96 -6.78 4.90 -32.92
CA ALA A 96 -8.11 4.71 -32.34
C ALA A 96 -8.17 5.31 -30.94
N ASP A 97 -9.32 5.89 -30.58
CA ASP A 97 -9.59 6.36 -29.23
C ASP A 97 -10.23 5.26 -28.40
N LEU A 98 -9.59 4.90 -27.30
CA LEU A 98 -10.15 3.94 -26.34
C LEU A 98 -11.32 4.58 -25.58
N ALA A 99 -12.54 4.27 -25.95
CA ALA A 99 -13.77 4.86 -25.38
C ALA A 99 -14.89 3.84 -25.20
N GLY A 100 -15.91 4.20 -24.44
CA GLY A 100 -17.14 3.42 -24.30
C GLY A 100 -16.93 2.02 -23.75
N ALA A 101 -17.53 1.04 -24.37
CA ALA A 101 -17.52 -0.36 -23.94
C ALA A 101 -16.12 -1.00 -24.00
N GLU A 102 -15.32 -0.68 -25.02
CA GLU A 102 -13.96 -1.21 -25.17
C GLU A 102 -13.07 -0.82 -23.96
N ARG A 103 -13.19 0.43 -23.52
CA ARG A 103 -12.43 0.88 -22.35
C ARG A 103 -12.82 0.15 -21.06
N TRP A 104 -14.11 -0.07 -20.84
CA TRP A 104 -14.56 -0.85 -19.70
C TRP A 104 -14.06 -2.28 -19.78
N LYS A 105 -14.01 -2.87 -20.96
CA LYS A 105 -13.46 -4.20 -21.19
C LYS A 105 -11.97 -4.27 -20.79
N VAL A 106 -11.14 -3.36 -21.32
CA VAL A 106 -9.71 -3.30 -21.02
C VAL A 106 -9.46 -3.12 -19.52
N ILE A 107 -10.18 -2.22 -18.85
CA ILE A 107 -10.03 -2.01 -17.42
C ILE A 107 -10.53 -3.20 -16.61
N THR A 108 -11.59 -3.86 -17.04
CA THR A 108 -12.09 -5.07 -16.38
C THR A 108 -11.08 -6.21 -16.50
N GLU A 109 -10.49 -6.41 -17.67
CA GLU A 109 -9.44 -7.42 -17.88
C GLU A 109 -8.23 -7.17 -16.96
N ALA A 110 -7.75 -5.93 -16.90
CA ALA A 110 -6.67 -5.53 -15.98
C ALA A 110 -7.04 -5.77 -14.52
N ALA A 111 -8.26 -5.42 -14.11
CA ALA A 111 -8.71 -5.60 -12.74
C ALA A 111 -8.87 -7.07 -12.35
N VAL A 112 -9.37 -7.90 -13.25
CA VAL A 112 -9.53 -9.35 -13.04
C VAL A 112 -8.17 -10.06 -12.94
N GLU A 113 -7.17 -9.60 -13.67
CA GLU A 113 -5.82 -10.17 -13.64
C GLU A 113 -5.14 -10.02 -12.28
N VAL A 114 -5.13 -8.81 -11.71
CA VAL A 114 -4.39 -8.54 -10.46
C VAL A 114 -5.28 -8.56 -9.22
N GLY A 115 -6.58 -8.38 -9.37
CA GLY A 115 -7.55 -8.28 -8.27
C GLY A 115 -7.47 -9.43 -7.26
N PRO A 116 -7.49 -10.71 -7.69
CA PRO A 116 -7.39 -11.85 -6.81
C PRO A 116 -6.08 -11.89 -6.00
N ALA A 117 -4.95 -11.57 -6.66
CA ALA A 117 -3.64 -11.54 -6.01
C ALA A 117 -3.55 -10.42 -4.98
N LEU A 118 -4.06 -9.22 -5.30
CA LEU A 118 -4.13 -8.09 -4.37
C LEU A 118 -5.02 -8.39 -3.18
N PHE A 119 -6.21 -8.94 -3.42
CA PHE A 119 -7.13 -9.32 -2.34
C PHE A 119 -6.49 -10.33 -1.39
N MET A 120 -5.87 -11.39 -1.91
CA MET A 120 -5.20 -12.41 -1.10
C MET A 120 -4.01 -11.83 -0.34
N SER A 121 -3.21 -10.95 -0.97
CA SER A 121 -2.10 -10.26 -0.30
C SER A 121 -2.58 -9.43 0.89
N LEU A 122 -3.59 -8.60 0.69
CA LEU A 122 -4.18 -7.78 1.76
C LEU A 122 -4.82 -8.64 2.85
N LEU A 123 -5.45 -9.75 2.49
CA LEU A 123 -6.02 -10.71 3.44
C LEU A 123 -4.92 -11.33 4.31
N ILE A 124 -3.83 -11.81 3.71
CA ILE A 124 -2.69 -12.39 4.44
C ILE A 124 -2.08 -11.36 5.40
N ILE A 125 -1.87 -10.11 4.95
CA ILE A 125 -1.35 -9.04 5.80
C ILE A 125 -2.34 -8.74 6.96
N THR A 126 -3.63 -8.77 6.70
CA THR A 126 -4.65 -8.59 7.74
C THR A 126 -4.60 -9.72 8.76
N LEU A 127 -4.55 -10.98 8.31
CA LEU A 127 -4.49 -12.15 9.17
C LEU A 127 -3.18 -12.23 9.96
N SER A 128 -2.08 -11.68 9.47
CA SER A 128 -0.79 -11.64 10.18
C SER A 128 -0.84 -10.88 11.50
N PHE A 129 -1.88 -10.06 11.71
CA PHE A 129 -2.12 -9.32 12.96
C PHE A 129 -2.96 -10.07 13.99
N ILE A 130 -3.50 -11.25 13.65
CA ILE A 130 -4.27 -12.07 14.60
C ILE A 130 -3.50 -12.34 15.91
N PRO A 131 -2.18 -12.65 15.91
CA PRO A 131 -1.46 -12.87 17.15
C PRO A 131 -1.50 -11.70 18.14
N ILE A 132 -1.66 -10.47 17.66
CA ILE A 132 -1.75 -9.29 18.54
C ILE A 132 -3.04 -9.32 19.38
N PHE A 133 -4.11 -9.91 18.87
CA PHE A 133 -5.37 -10.05 19.61
C PHE A 133 -5.31 -11.09 20.74
N THR A 134 -4.28 -11.93 20.78
CA THR A 134 -4.04 -12.89 21.88
C THR A 134 -3.23 -12.30 23.02
N LEU A 135 -2.71 -11.06 22.87
CA LEU A 135 -2.00 -10.37 23.94
C LEU A 135 -2.94 -10.01 25.09
N GLU A 136 -2.54 -10.33 26.31
CA GLU A 136 -3.29 -10.07 27.53
C GLU A 136 -2.67 -8.95 28.36
N GLY A 137 -3.38 -8.52 29.40
CA GLY A 137 -2.87 -7.54 30.38
C GLY A 137 -2.62 -6.15 29.78
N GLN A 138 -1.48 -5.56 30.07
CA GLN A 138 -1.11 -4.20 29.63
C GLN A 138 -0.81 -4.17 28.11
N GLU A 139 -0.19 -5.20 27.60
CA GLU A 139 0.17 -5.32 26.19
C GLU A 139 -1.07 -5.33 25.29
N GLY A 140 -2.07 -6.15 25.64
CA GLY A 140 -3.33 -6.21 24.93
C GLY A 140 -4.08 -4.87 24.95
N ARG A 141 -4.04 -4.13 26.07
CA ARG A 141 -4.67 -2.80 26.17
C ARG A 141 -3.99 -1.75 25.30
N LEU A 142 -2.66 -1.83 25.16
CA LEU A 142 -1.88 -0.90 24.34
C LEU A 142 -2.01 -1.21 22.85
N PHE A 143 -1.81 -2.47 22.46
CA PHE A 143 -1.78 -2.86 21.05
C PHE A 143 -3.14 -3.23 20.44
N GLY A 144 -4.13 -3.54 21.28
CA GLY A 144 -5.48 -3.85 20.79
C GLY A 144 -6.07 -2.77 19.88
N PRO A 145 -6.09 -1.48 20.28
CA PRO A 145 -6.60 -0.40 19.43
C PRO A 145 -5.84 -0.27 18.11
N LEU A 146 -4.50 -0.43 18.12
CA LEU A 146 -3.66 -0.43 16.93
C LEU A 146 -4.04 -1.58 15.98
N ALA A 147 -4.16 -2.79 16.51
CA ALA A 147 -4.49 -3.98 15.74
C ALA A 147 -5.87 -3.89 15.09
N TRP A 148 -6.88 -3.46 15.85
CA TRP A 148 -8.23 -3.26 15.34
C TRP A 148 -8.28 -2.20 14.23
N THR A 149 -7.67 -1.04 14.45
CA THR A 149 -7.67 0.04 13.47
C THR A 149 -6.98 -0.38 12.18
N LYS A 150 -5.81 -1.02 12.29
CA LYS A 150 -5.10 -1.55 11.13
C LYS A 150 -5.94 -2.60 10.39
N THR A 151 -6.52 -3.55 11.11
CA THR A 151 -7.33 -4.62 10.51
C THR A 151 -8.52 -4.06 9.73
N TRP A 152 -9.26 -3.10 10.30
CA TRP A 152 -10.38 -2.47 9.61
C TRP A 152 -9.93 -1.63 8.41
N SER A 153 -8.84 -0.90 8.54
CA SER A 153 -8.28 -0.13 7.42
C SER A 153 -7.85 -1.04 6.28
N MET A 154 -7.22 -2.17 6.58
CA MET A 154 -6.81 -3.15 5.58
C MET A 154 -8.01 -3.85 4.92
N ALA A 155 -9.03 -4.22 5.68
CA ALA A 155 -10.25 -4.80 5.15
C ALA A 155 -11.00 -3.81 4.24
N ALA A 156 -11.09 -2.54 4.65
CA ALA A 156 -11.66 -1.47 3.83
C ALA A 156 -10.85 -1.27 2.54
N SER A 157 -9.53 -1.28 2.63
CA SER A 157 -8.65 -1.18 1.46
C SER A 157 -8.87 -2.31 0.47
N ALA A 158 -8.91 -3.57 0.96
CA ALA A 158 -9.15 -4.73 0.12
C ALA A 158 -10.50 -4.63 -0.62
N PHE A 159 -11.53 -4.19 0.08
CA PHE A 159 -12.84 -3.96 -0.51
C PHE A 159 -12.81 -2.86 -1.57
N LEU A 160 -12.21 -1.70 -1.26
CA LEU A 160 -12.12 -0.57 -2.19
C LEU A 160 -11.25 -0.90 -3.42
N ALA A 161 -10.16 -1.63 -3.24
CA ALA A 161 -9.28 -2.01 -4.34
C ALA A 161 -10.00 -2.87 -5.38
N VAL A 162 -10.91 -3.75 -4.96
CA VAL A 162 -11.66 -4.64 -5.86
C VAL A 162 -12.90 -3.95 -6.44
N VAL A 163 -13.59 -3.10 -5.65
CA VAL A 163 -14.88 -2.53 -6.04
C VAL A 163 -14.74 -1.12 -6.60
N LEU A 164 -14.09 -0.22 -5.86
CA LEU A 164 -14.08 1.20 -6.17
C LEU A 164 -12.99 1.57 -7.17
N VAL A 165 -11.78 1.07 -7.01
CA VAL A 165 -10.64 1.44 -7.84
C VAL A 165 -10.91 1.16 -9.32
N PRO A 166 -11.40 -0.03 -9.75
CA PRO A 166 -11.73 -0.29 -11.15
C PRO A 166 -12.80 0.66 -11.70
N VAL A 167 -13.80 0.99 -10.89
CA VAL A 167 -14.87 1.94 -11.29
C VAL A 167 -14.30 3.34 -11.50
N LEU A 168 -13.49 3.84 -10.56
CA LEU A 168 -12.86 5.15 -10.70
C LEU A 168 -11.90 5.20 -11.89
N MET A 169 -11.16 4.12 -12.15
CA MET A 169 -10.31 4.01 -13.34
C MET A 169 -11.15 4.12 -14.62
N GLY A 170 -12.25 3.39 -14.71
CA GLY A 170 -13.15 3.44 -15.85
C GLY A 170 -13.75 4.82 -16.11
N LEU A 171 -14.02 5.59 -15.06
CA LEU A 171 -14.60 6.91 -15.17
C LEU A 171 -13.56 8.00 -15.46
N TRP A 172 -12.39 7.93 -14.84
CA TRP A 172 -11.44 9.06 -14.77
C TRP A 172 -10.20 8.89 -15.62
N ILE A 173 -9.69 7.68 -15.82
CA ILE A 173 -8.52 7.47 -16.67
C ILE A 173 -8.94 7.67 -18.12
N ARG A 174 -8.77 8.87 -18.64
CA ARG A 174 -9.11 9.29 -20.01
C ARG A 174 -7.92 10.00 -20.65
N GLY A 175 -7.78 9.83 -21.97
CA GLY A 175 -6.70 10.43 -22.75
C GLY A 175 -5.49 9.53 -22.87
N LYS A 176 -4.47 10.01 -23.59
CA LYS A 176 -3.22 9.27 -23.78
C LYS A 176 -2.48 9.17 -22.47
N ILE A 177 -2.17 7.95 -22.07
CA ILE A 177 -1.33 7.69 -20.90
C ILE A 177 0.13 7.80 -21.36
N PRO A 178 0.96 8.62 -20.68
CA PRO A 178 2.37 8.67 -21.00
C PRO A 178 3.01 7.30 -20.73
N PRO A 179 3.73 6.70 -21.69
CA PRO A 179 4.42 5.44 -21.46
C PRO A 179 5.38 5.56 -20.28
N GLU A 180 5.52 4.50 -19.50
CA GLU A 180 6.39 4.46 -18.30
C GLU A 180 7.83 4.85 -18.61
N ASP A 181 8.33 4.52 -19.80
CA ASP A 181 9.67 4.86 -20.27
C ASP A 181 9.93 6.37 -20.42
N LYS A 182 8.89 7.18 -20.51
CA LYS A 182 9.02 8.64 -20.61
C LYS A 182 9.21 9.30 -19.25
N ASN A 183 8.88 8.63 -18.14
CA ASN A 183 9.13 9.18 -16.82
C ASN A 183 10.64 9.17 -16.50
N PRO A 184 11.29 10.34 -16.33
CA PRO A 184 12.73 10.41 -16.10
C PRO A 184 13.15 9.76 -14.78
N LEU A 185 12.29 9.81 -13.77
CA LEU A 185 12.53 9.18 -12.47
C LEU A 185 12.51 7.66 -12.59
N ASN A 186 11.50 7.12 -13.26
CA ASN A 186 11.39 5.67 -13.48
C ASN A 186 12.60 5.15 -14.28
N ARG A 187 12.98 5.85 -15.35
CA ARG A 187 14.15 5.51 -16.15
C ARG A 187 15.45 5.51 -15.33
N TRP A 188 15.61 6.49 -14.42
CA TRP A 188 16.79 6.56 -13.55
C TRP A 188 16.81 5.40 -12.55
N LEU A 189 15.67 5.11 -11.91
CA LEU A 189 15.52 4.00 -10.98
C LEU A 189 15.77 2.65 -11.66
N VAL A 190 15.20 2.42 -12.85
CA VAL A 190 15.41 1.19 -13.63
C VAL A 190 16.89 1.03 -13.99
N ARG A 191 17.58 2.08 -14.42
CA ARG A 191 19.01 2.03 -14.71
C ARG A 191 19.87 1.66 -13.50
N LEU A 192 19.48 2.10 -12.32
CA LEU A 192 20.16 1.77 -11.07
C LEU A 192 19.87 0.35 -10.62
N TYR A 193 18.62 -0.08 -10.73
CA TYR A 193 18.13 -1.37 -10.27
C TYR A 193 18.51 -2.53 -11.19
N GLN A 194 18.43 -2.33 -12.51
CA GLN A 194 18.66 -3.38 -13.51
C GLN A 194 20.00 -4.10 -13.39
N PRO A 195 21.17 -3.41 -13.25
CA PRO A 195 22.44 -4.10 -13.09
C PRO A 195 22.53 -4.89 -11.78
N LEU A 196 21.93 -4.40 -10.72
CA LEU A 196 21.86 -5.09 -9.43
C LEU A 196 21.03 -6.36 -9.54
N LEU A 197 19.83 -6.27 -10.13
CA LEU A 197 18.96 -7.42 -10.38
C LEU A 197 19.65 -8.47 -11.25
N MET A 198 20.27 -8.06 -12.35
CA MET A 198 21.00 -8.98 -13.23
C MET A 198 22.19 -9.62 -12.53
N GLY A 199 22.90 -8.90 -11.66
CA GLY A 199 23.98 -9.44 -10.85
C GLY A 199 23.52 -10.53 -9.89
N VAL A 200 22.41 -10.31 -9.21
CA VAL A 200 21.75 -11.25 -8.29
C VAL A 200 21.28 -12.49 -9.04
N LEU A 201 20.56 -12.32 -10.16
CA LEU A 201 20.02 -13.44 -10.95
C LEU A 201 21.10 -14.28 -11.64
N ARG A 202 22.22 -13.65 -12.05
CA ARG A 202 23.34 -14.37 -12.65
C ARG A 202 24.09 -15.28 -11.67
N ARG A 203 24.00 -14.98 -10.36
CA ARG A 203 24.71 -15.73 -9.31
C ARG A 203 23.78 -16.18 -8.18
N PRO A 204 22.75 -17.00 -8.46
CA PRO A 204 21.73 -17.34 -7.48
C PRO A 204 22.29 -18.04 -6.24
N LYS A 205 23.27 -18.95 -6.42
CA LYS A 205 23.91 -19.65 -5.29
C LYS A 205 24.66 -18.70 -4.35
N THR A 206 25.39 -17.73 -4.92
CA THR A 206 26.12 -16.72 -4.13
C THR A 206 25.15 -15.80 -3.39
N THR A 207 24.06 -15.43 -4.03
CA THR A 207 23.01 -14.60 -3.44
C THR A 207 22.33 -15.32 -2.27
N LEU A 208 21.96 -16.59 -2.46
CA LEU A 208 21.38 -17.41 -1.38
C LEU A 208 22.35 -17.59 -0.21
N PHE A 209 23.63 -17.82 -0.51
CA PHE A 209 24.65 -17.93 0.53
C PHE A 209 24.85 -16.62 1.30
N ALA A 210 24.88 -15.50 0.59
CA ALA A 210 24.95 -14.17 1.23
C ALA A 210 23.72 -13.88 2.11
N ALA A 211 22.52 -14.22 1.62
CA ALA A 211 21.28 -14.07 2.40
C ALA A 211 21.29 -14.95 3.66
N LEU A 212 21.80 -16.18 3.55
CA LEU A 212 21.96 -17.08 4.69
C LEU A 212 22.96 -16.53 5.72
N LEU A 213 24.08 -15.96 5.27
CA LEU A 213 25.06 -15.33 6.16
C LEU A 213 24.47 -14.12 6.89
N VAL A 214 23.69 -13.30 6.20
CA VAL A 214 22.98 -12.15 6.81
C VAL A 214 21.97 -12.64 7.84
N LEU A 215 21.23 -13.71 7.55
CA LEU A 215 20.28 -14.32 8.49
C LEU A 215 21.00 -14.83 9.76
N ILE A 216 22.06 -15.60 9.60
CA ILE A 216 22.83 -16.14 10.73
C ILE A 216 23.49 -15.01 11.51
N GLY A 217 24.10 -14.04 10.81
CA GLY A 217 24.71 -12.86 11.45
C GLY A 217 23.72 -11.99 12.18
N GLY A 218 22.47 -11.92 11.70
CA GLY A 218 21.37 -11.20 12.35
C GLY A 218 20.86 -11.86 13.64
N LEU A 219 21.06 -13.18 13.80
CA LEU A 219 20.70 -13.86 15.05
C LEU A 219 21.58 -13.43 16.24
N TYR A 220 22.85 -13.10 15.97
CA TYR A 220 23.78 -12.69 17.03
C TYR A 220 23.36 -11.45 17.81
N PRO A 221 22.94 -10.32 17.19
CA PRO A 221 22.44 -9.18 17.95
C PRO A 221 21.08 -9.42 18.60
N VAL A 222 20.25 -10.34 18.10
CA VAL A 222 18.93 -10.64 18.71
C VAL A 222 19.07 -11.16 20.12
N GLU A 223 20.08 -11.99 20.42
CA GLU A 223 20.35 -12.48 21.79
C GLU A 223 20.78 -11.36 22.75
N LYS A 224 21.31 -10.25 22.20
CA LYS A 224 21.78 -9.09 22.99
C LYS A 224 20.76 -7.98 23.11
N LEU A 225 19.70 -8.01 22.29
CA LEU A 225 18.57 -7.10 22.41
C LEU A 225 17.79 -7.50 23.67
N GLY A 226 17.86 -6.68 24.72
CA GLY A 226 17.12 -6.93 25.97
C GLY A 226 15.63 -7.08 25.71
N GLY A 227 14.97 -7.93 26.48
CA GLY A 227 13.53 -8.15 26.44
C GLY A 227 12.71 -7.14 27.25
N GLU A 228 13.17 -5.90 27.41
CA GLU A 228 12.45 -4.89 28.16
C GLU A 228 11.32 -4.31 27.31
N PHE A 229 10.09 -4.57 27.74
CA PHE A 229 8.88 -4.10 27.06
C PHE A 229 8.63 -2.58 27.25
N LEU A 230 9.03 -2.03 28.36
CA LEU A 230 8.96 -0.59 28.65
C LEU A 230 10.32 -0.11 29.17
N PRO A 231 10.84 1.02 28.65
CA PRO A 231 12.02 1.62 29.25
C PRO A 231 11.70 1.95 30.68
N GLN A 232 12.61 1.62 31.59
CA GLN A 232 12.49 1.99 33.00
C GLN A 232 12.41 3.53 33.07
N ILE A 233 11.27 4.04 33.48
CA ILE A 233 11.10 5.46 33.74
C ILE A 233 11.94 5.70 35.01
N ALA A 234 13.14 6.27 34.84
CA ALA A 234 13.91 6.77 35.93
C ALA A 234 13.11 7.95 36.52
N GLU A 235 12.40 7.70 37.61
CA GLU A 235 11.85 8.76 38.43
C GLU A 235 13.02 9.51 39.02
N GLY A 236 13.30 10.71 38.46
CA GLY A 236 14.20 11.68 39.01
C GLY A 236 13.52 12.57 40.03
#